data_bac9f202c56d2e3fa2b76a28070b3172
#
_entry.id   bac9f202c56d2e3fa2b76a28070b3172
#
_cell.length_a   1.000
_cell.length_b   1.000
_cell.length_c   1.000
_cell.angle_alpha   90.00
_cell.angle_beta   90.00
_cell.angle_gamma   90.00
#
_symmetry.space_group_name_H-M   'P 1'
#
loop_
_entity.id
_entity.type
_entity.pdbx_description
1 polymer ?
#
loop_
_entity_poly.entity_id
_entity_poly.type
_entity_poly.pdbx_seq_one_letter_code
_entity_poly.pdbx_strand_id
1 'polypeptide(L)'
;RFNTTVSDAGGVEITDTVAERSGKVLAYDANGDLSVANELGDWQGNWTTSRTYAVRDLALDAATNNVYTCLISHTSGTLSTDVAASKWALVINAAAVAASAATATTKASEASTSASTASTQATNSANSATAAASSASTASTQASTATTKANTATTKASEASTSASNAATSAS
;
A
#
# COMPACT_ATOMS: atom_id res chain seq x y z
N ARG A 1 -50.26 5.29 2.39
CA ARG A 1 -50.36 5.98 3.68
C ARG A 1 -49.50 5.20 4.65
N PHE A 2 -48.36 5.76 5.01
CA PHE A 2 -47.58 5.20 6.12
C PHE A 2 -48.36 5.47 7.40
N ASN A 3 -48.52 4.43 8.20
CA ASN A 3 -49.09 4.55 9.52
C ASN A 3 -48.17 5.45 10.35
N THR A 4 -48.71 6.43 11.03
CA THR A 4 -47.93 7.40 11.82
C THR A 4 -47.40 6.78 13.11
N THR A 5 -47.83 5.57 13.45
CA THR A 5 -47.37 4.80 14.60
C THR A 5 -46.95 3.41 14.12
N VAL A 6 -45.68 3.07 14.29
CA VAL A 6 -45.20 1.70 14.12
C VAL A 6 -44.98 1.16 15.54
N SER A 7 -45.92 0.34 16.01
CA SER A 7 -45.72 -0.45 17.23
C SER A 7 -45.28 -1.83 16.79
N ASP A 8 -44.10 -2.28 17.21
CA ASP A 8 -43.76 -3.69 17.13
C ASP A 8 -44.28 -4.48 18.32
N ALA A 9 -44.12 -5.80 18.29
CA ALA A 9 -44.55 -6.66 19.39
C ALA A 9 -43.79 -6.42 20.70
N GLY A 10 -42.77 -5.57 20.70
CA GLY A 10 -41.96 -5.14 21.83
C GLY A 10 -42.25 -3.72 22.31
N GLY A 11 -43.18 -3.00 21.66
CA GLY A 11 -43.60 -1.67 22.09
C GLY A 11 -42.76 -0.52 21.60
N VAL A 12 -41.97 -0.71 20.51
CA VAL A 12 -41.23 0.42 19.89
C VAL A 12 -42.19 1.32 19.14
N GLU A 13 -42.39 2.52 19.66
CA GLU A 13 -43.27 3.53 19.07
C GLU A 13 -42.49 4.77 18.69
N ILE A 14 -42.66 5.23 17.44
CA ILE A 14 -42.12 6.53 17.01
C ILE A 14 -43.21 7.56 17.27
N THR A 15 -43.08 8.29 18.36
CA THR A 15 -44.07 9.29 18.80
C THR A 15 -43.89 10.64 18.11
N ASP A 16 -42.72 10.87 17.48
CA ASP A 16 -42.43 12.12 16.79
C ASP A 16 -43.31 12.33 15.56
N THR A 17 -43.76 13.56 15.34
CA THR A 17 -44.54 13.94 14.17
C THR A 17 -43.70 13.90 12.89
N VAL A 18 -44.37 13.91 11.73
CA VAL A 18 -43.68 13.97 10.42
C VAL A 18 -42.75 15.23 10.31
N ALA A 19 -43.20 16.34 10.89
CA ALA A 19 -42.41 17.58 10.88
C ALA A 19 -41.12 17.45 11.74
N GLU A 20 -41.23 16.79 12.90
CA GLU A 20 -40.07 16.55 13.78
C GLU A 20 -39.06 15.54 13.19
N ARG A 21 -39.56 14.60 12.37
CA ARG A 21 -38.72 13.60 11.71
C ARG A 21 -38.11 14.06 10.39
N SER A 22 -38.57 15.17 9.85
CA SER A 22 -38.10 15.68 8.56
C SER A 22 -36.63 16.05 8.65
N GLY A 23 -35.79 15.51 7.75
CA GLY A 23 -34.33 15.77 7.71
C GLY A 23 -33.53 15.07 8.81
N LYS A 24 -34.14 14.21 9.62
CA LYS A 24 -33.48 13.51 10.73
C LYS A 24 -33.27 12.03 10.44
N VAL A 25 -32.28 11.44 11.12
CA VAL A 25 -31.97 10.02 11.06
C VAL A 25 -32.63 9.31 12.24
N LEU A 26 -33.19 8.13 11.99
CA LEU A 26 -33.62 7.24 13.06
C LEU A 26 -32.41 6.59 13.72
N ALA A 27 -32.34 6.66 15.03
CA ALA A 27 -31.29 6.03 15.84
C ALA A 27 -31.92 5.42 17.11
N TYR A 28 -31.13 4.68 17.85
CA TYR A 28 -31.51 4.22 19.17
C TYR A 28 -30.98 5.20 20.22
N ASP A 29 -31.81 5.55 21.19
CA ASP A 29 -31.39 6.36 22.35
C ASP A 29 -30.57 5.52 23.35
N ALA A 30 -30.21 6.14 24.49
CA ALA A 30 -29.42 5.47 25.52
C ALA A 30 -30.16 4.30 26.21
N ASN A 31 -31.46 4.22 26.06
CA ASN A 31 -32.31 3.12 26.60
C ASN A 31 -32.52 2.00 25.60
N GLY A 32 -32.08 2.21 24.33
CA GLY A 32 -32.33 1.29 23.22
C GLY A 32 -33.66 1.53 22.52
N ASP A 33 -34.37 2.62 22.84
CA ASP A 33 -35.63 2.98 22.19
C ASP A 33 -35.37 3.71 20.87
N LEU A 34 -36.25 3.52 19.89
CA LEU A 34 -36.16 4.18 18.60
C LEU A 34 -36.43 5.67 18.78
N SER A 35 -35.48 6.48 18.44
CA SER A 35 -35.52 7.93 18.58
C SER A 35 -35.12 8.63 17.31
N VAL A 36 -35.56 9.88 17.15
CA VAL A 36 -35.14 10.73 16.05
C VAL A 36 -33.82 11.39 16.44
N ALA A 37 -32.74 10.86 15.92
CA ALA A 37 -31.44 11.44 16.17
C ALA A 37 -31.19 12.62 15.23
N ASN A 38 -30.27 13.41 15.64
CA ASN A 38 -29.63 14.56 15.02
C ASN A 38 -29.86 14.75 13.51
N GLU A 39 -30.18 15.96 13.14
CA GLU A 39 -30.15 16.40 11.75
C GLU A 39 -28.79 16.11 11.14
N LEU A 40 -28.75 15.54 9.94
CA LEU A 40 -27.58 15.57 9.10
C LEU A 40 -27.41 17.02 8.62
N GLY A 41 -26.23 17.57 8.75
CA GLY A 41 -25.94 18.90 8.19
C GLY A 41 -26.00 18.86 6.67
N ASP A 42 -26.47 19.96 6.09
CA ASP A 42 -26.58 20.10 4.65
C ASP A 42 -25.27 20.56 4.02
N TRP A 43 -25.00 20.07 2.79
CA TRP A 43 -23.96 20.62 1.96
C TRP A 43 -24.39 21.98 1.41
N GLN A 44 -23.73 23.05 1.84
CA GLN A 44 -24.08 24.42 1.51
C GLN A 44 -23.32 24.99 0.30
N GLY A 45 -22.44 24.19 -0.31
CA GLY A 45 -21.55 24.64 -1.37
C GLY A 45 -20.41 25.51 -0.84
N ASN A 46 -20.04 26.54 -1.59
CA ASN A 46 -19.00 27.47 -1.15
C ASN A 46 -19.47 28.28 0.05
N TRP A 47 -18.60 28.41 1.04
CA TRP A 47 -18.81 29.29 2.17
C TRP A 47 -18.96 30.76 1.68
N THR A 48 -19.96 31.47 2.19
CA THR A 48 -20.23 32.87 1.86
C THR A 48 -20.49 33.66 3.13
N THR A 49 -20.06 34.91 3.14
CA THR A 49 -20.36 35.87 4.22
C THR A 49 -21.83 36.25 4.25
N SER A 50 -22.33 36.67 5.41
CA SER A 50 -23.72 37.13 5.63
C SER A 50 -24.80 36.09 5.34
N ARG A 51 -24.42 34.81 5.29
CA ARG A 51 -25.32 33.66 5.20
C ARG A 51 -25.55 33.06 6.58
N THR A 52 -26.78 32.64 6.87
CA THR A 52 -27.06 31.87 8.09
C THR A 52 -26.75 30.39 7.83
N TYR A 53 -25.97 29.79 8.70
CA TYR A 53 -25.64 28.37 8.71
C TYR A 53 -26.20 27.71 9.96
N ALA A 54 -26.73 26.51 9.79
CA ALA A 54 -27.18 25.66 10.85
C ALA A 54 -26.05 24.80 11.41
N VAL A 55 -26.21 24.28 12.62
CA VAL A 55 -25.27 23.30 13.21
C VAL A 55 -25.17 22.10 12.28
N ARG A 56 -23.92 21.65 12.02
CA ARG A 56 -23.52 20.55 11.12
C ARG A 56 -23.54 20.86 9.63
N ASP A 57 -24.01 22.03 9.20
CA ASP A 57 -23.82 22.41 7.81
C ASP A 57 -22.36 22.26 7.39
N LEU A 58 -22.16 21.79 6.19
CA LEU A 58 -20.84 21.65 5.56
C LEU A 58 -20.67 22.74 4.50
N ALA A 59 -19.52 23.41 4.52
CA ALA A 59 -19.19 24.41 3.53
C ALA A 59 -17.74 24.29 3.05
N LEU A 60 -17.52 24.61 1.78
CA LEU A 60 -16.21 24.63 1.14
C LEU A 60 -15.61 26.03 1.22
N ASP A 61 -14.41 26.17 1.72
CA ASP A 61 -13.57 27.35 1.48
C ASP A 61 -12.98 27.26 0.06
N ALA A 62 -13.51 28.03 -0.85
CA ALA A 62 -13.08 28.04 -2.25
C ALA A 62 -11.61 28.48 -2.45
N ALA A 63 -11.02 29.20 -1.47
CA ALA A 63 -9.64 29.65 -1.56
C ALA A 63 -8.62 28.53 -1.26
N THR A 64 -8.97 27.64 -0.33
CA THR A 64 -8.09 26.56 0.13
C THR A 64 -8.57 25.15 -0.26
N ASN A 65 -9.79 25.02 -0.78
CA ASN A 65 -10.53 23.78 -1.00
C ASN A 65 -10.73 22.96 0.29
N ASN A 66 -10.62 23.58 1.45
CA ASN A 66 -10.90 22.95 2.73
C ASN A 66 -12.41 22.85 2.97
N VAL A 67 -12.85 21.79 3.61
CA VAL A 67 -14.25 21.62 4.02
C VAL A 67 -14.34 21.83 5.53
N TYR A 68 -15.30 22.64 5.93
CA TYR A 68 -15.59 22.93 7.32
C TYR A 68 -17.01 22.49 7.68
N THR A 69 -17.23 22.16 8.94
CA THR A 69 -18.56 21.93 9.53
C THR A 69 -18.91 23.05 10.48
N CYS A 70 -20.15 23.49 10.42
CA CYS A 70 -20.68 24.50 11.36
C CYS A 70 -20.95 23.85 12.74
N LEU A 71 -20.36 24.40 13.80
CA LEU A 71 -20.53 23.94 15.18
C LEU A 71 -21.62 24.71 15.91
N ILE A 72 -21.84 25.95 15.56
CA ILE A 72 -22.79 26.86 16.22
C ILE A 72 -23.57 27.57 15.14
N SER A 73 -24.92 27.46 15.18
CA SER A 73 -25.77 28.19 14.25
C SER A 73 -25.56 29.70 14.37
N HIS A 74 -25.24 30.36 13.24
CA HIS A 74 -24.94 31.79 13.20
C HIS A 74 -25.06 32.36 11.79
N THR A 75 -25.13 33.68 11.71
CA THR A 75 -24.90 34.40 10.46
C THR A 75 -23.39 34.62 10.32
N SER A 76 -22.80 34.19 9.21
CA SER A 76 -21.35 34.22 8.97
C SER A 76 -20.79 35.63 8.84
N GLY A 77 -19.62 35.86 9.42
CA GLY A 77 -18.76 37.02 9.22
C GLY A 77 -17.73 36.80 8.14
N THR A 78 -16.42 36.71 8.54
CA THR A 78 -15.36 36.15 7.71
C THR A 78 -15.04 34.74 8.20
N LEU A 79 -14.68 33.81 7.31
CA LEU A 79 -14.41 32.43 7.69
C LEU A 79 -13.33 32.34 8.76
N SER A 80 -12.24 33.10 8.61
CA SER A 80 -11.13 33.10 9.60
C SER A 80 -11.58 33.56 10.98
N THR A 81 -12.43 34.57 11.06
CA THR A 81 -12.99 35.05 12.34
C THR A 81 -13.93 34.03 12.96
N ASP A 82 -14.78 33.41 12.14
CA ASP A 82 -15.75 32.42 12.61
C ASP A 82 -15.06 31.12 13.05
N VAL A 83 -13.97 30.72 12.38
CA VAL A 83 -13.11 29.59 12.80
C VAL A 83 -12.39 29.92 14.11
N ALA A 84 -11.82 31.12 14.25
CA ALA A 84 -11.16 31.57 15.49
C ALA A 84 -12.14 31.64 16.68
N ALA A 85 -13.42 31.93 16.42
CA ALA A 85 -14.48 31.90 17.40
C ALA A 85 -15.08 30.51 17.64
N SER A 86 -14.47 29.45 17.13
CA SER A 86 -14.91 28.06 17.26
C SER A 86 -16.34 27.80 16.75
N LYS A 87 -16.78 28.57 15.77
CA LYS A 87 -18.09 28.36 15.12
C LYS A 87 -17.98 27.33 13.99
N TRP A 88 -16.79 27.10 13.47
CA TRP A 88 -16.49 26.12 12.44
C TRP A 88 -15.34 25.21 12.83
N ALA A 89 -15.42 23.96 12.45
CA ALA A 89 -14.32 23.00 12.55
C ALA A 89 -13.90 22.52 11.17
N LEU A 90 -12.59 22.38 10.97
CA LEU A 90 -12.03 21.81 9.76
C LEU A 90 -12.32 20.29 9.69
N VAL A 91 -12.95 19.85 8.63
CA VAL A 91 -13.26 18.42 8.36
C VAL A 91 -12.25 17.83 7.36
N ILE A 92 -11.99 18.56 6.28
CA ILE A 92 -11.03 18.14 5.25
C ILE A 92 -10.00 19.24 5.04
N ASN A 93 -8.73 18.89 5.23
CA ASN A 93 -7.59 19.72 4.83
C ASN A 93 -7.12 19.27 3.45
N ALA A 94 -7.52 19.99 2.41
CA ALA A 94 -7.22 19.63 1.04
C ALA A 94 -5.71 19.59 0.74
N ALA A 95 -4.94 20.51 1.33
CA ALA A 95 -3.48 20.54 1.16
C ALA A 95 -2.81 19.31 1.80
N ALA A 96 -3.26 18.88 2.99
CA ALA A 96 -2.75 17.69 3.65
C ALA A 96 -3.09 16.40 2.89
N VAL A 97 -4.31 16.33 2.31
CA VAL A 97 -4.72 15.21 1.46
C VAL A 97 -3.85 15.14 0.19
N ALA A 98 -3.63 16.28 -0.48
CA ALA A 98 -2.78 16.35 -1.67
C ALA A 98 -1.32 15.97 -1.35
N ALA A 99 -0.76 16.44 -0.23
CA ALA A 99 0.59 16.09 0.20
C ALA A 99 0.72 14.57 0.50
N SER A 100 -0.31 13.99 1.14
CA SER A 100 -0.33 12.55 1.41
C SER A 100 -0.39 11.72 0.11
N ALA A 101 -1.20 12.15 -0.86
CA ALA A 101 -1.29 11.51 -2.17
C ALA A 101 0.04 11.59 -2.94
N ALA A 102 0.71 12.75 -2.92
CA ALA A 102 2.03 12.92 -3.53
C ALA A 102 3.08 12.00 -2.88
N THR A 103 3.08 11.92 -1.54
CA THR A 103 3.96 11.01 -0.80
C THR A 103 3.72 9.55 -1.18
N ALA A 104 2.46 9.11 -1.26
CA ALA A 104 2.10 7.77 -1.67
C ALA A 104 2.59 7.44 -3.08
N THR A 105 2.44 8.39 -4.02
CA THR A 105 2.94 8.26 -5.41
C THR A 105 4.47 8.11 -5.45
N THR A 106 5.18 8.92 -4.67
CA THR A 106 6.65 8.83 -4.56
C THR A 106 7.06 7.45 -4.02
N LYS A 107 6.43 6.99 -2.96
CA LYS A 107 6.72 5.67 -2.36
C LYS A 107 6.42 4.51 -3.30
N ALA A 108 5.36 4.60 -4.09
CA ALA A 108 5.05 3.61 -5.13
C ALA A 108 6.14 3.56 -6.22
N SER A 109 6.66 4.72 -6.64
CA SER A 109 7.76 4.81 -7.60
C SER A 109 9.07 4.24 -7.05
N GLU A 110 9.42 4.56 -5.80
CA GLU A 110 10.60 4.01 -5.10
C GLU A 110 10.51 2.48 -5.00
N ALA A 111 9.34 1.93 -4.64
CA ALA A 111 9.10 0.49 -4.57
C ALA A 111 9.27 -0.18 -5.94
N SER A 112 8.75 0.41 -7.00
CA SER A 112 8.90 -0.08 -8.38
C SER A 112 10.37 -0.11 -8.82
N THR A 113 11.14 0.95 -8.52
CA THR A 113 12.58 1.02 -8.79
C THR A 113 13.34 -0.06 -8.02
N SER A 114 13.03 -0.26 -6.76
CA SER A 114 13.65 -1.30 -5.92
C SER A 114 13.35 -2.71 -6.45
N ALA A 115 12.12 -2.97 -6.88
CA ALA A 115 11.74 -4.25 -7.50
C ALA A 115 12.50 -4.50 -8.80
N SER A 116 12.67 -3.49 -9.65
CA SER A 116 13.45 -3.58 -10.90
C SER A 116 14.93 -3.86 -10.62
N THR A 117 15.50 -3.20 -9.61
CA THR A 117 16.89 -3.45 -9.17
C THR A 117 17.05 -4.88 -8.67
N ALA A 118 16.13 -5.36 -7.83
CA ALA A 118 16.16 -6.73 -7.32
C ALA A 118 16.08 -7.77 -8.47
N SER A 119 15.23 -7.55 -9.46
CA SER A 119 15.13 -8.40 -10.64
C SER A 119 16.43 -8.44 -11.44
N THR A 120 17.07 -7.30 -11.63
CA THR A 120 18.38 -7.20 -12.31
C THR A 120 19.46 -7.99 -11.53
N GLN A 121 19.51 -7.83 -10.22
CA GLN A 121 20.46 -8.57 -9.38
C GLN A 121 20.23 -10.08 -9.39
N ALA A 122 18.97 -10.53 -9.40
CA ALA A 122 18.64 -11.95 -9.54
C ALA A 122 19.15 -12.50 -10.88
N THR A 123 18.96 -11.77 -11.99
CA THR A 123 19.48 -12.14 -13.30
C THR A 123 21.02 -12.22 -13.32
N ASN A 124 21.70 -11.24 -12.75
CA ASN A 124 23.16 -11.23 -12.66
C ASN A 124 23.69 -12.43 -11.83
N SER A 125 23.00 -12.75 -10.73
CA SER A 125 23.35 -13.91 -9.89
C SER A 125 23.19 -15.23 -10.66
N ALA A 126 22.11 -15.39 -11.42
CA ALA A 126 21.89 -16.57 -12.25
C ALA A 126 22.95 -16.70 -13.34
N ASN A 127 23.34 -15.61 -14.00
CA ASN A 127 24.41 -15.60 -14.99
C ASN A 127 25.75 -15.99 -14.38
N SER A 128 26.07 -15.47 -13.19
CA SER A 128 27.30 -15.82 -12.45
C SER A 128 27.33 -17.30 -12.07
N ALA A 129 26.22 -17.86 -11.61
CA ALA A 129 26.10 -19.28 -11.28
C ALA A 129 26.31 -20.16 -12.54
N THR A 130 25.75 -19.76 -13.69
CA THR A 130 25.95 -20.46 -14.97
C THR A 130 27.42 -20.43 -15.41
N ALA A 131 28.11 -19.30 -15.29
CA ALA A 131 29.52 -19.16 -15.62
C ALA A 131 30.40 -20.02 -14.69
N ALA A 132 30.09 -20.06 -13.39
CA ALA A 132 30.80 -20.91 -12.43
C ALA A 132 30.60 -22.40 -12.75
N ALA A 133 29.42 -22.85 -13.11
CA ALA A 133 29.14 -24.23 -13.51
C ALA A 133 29.94 -24.61 -14.78
N SER A 134 29.99 -23.72 -15.76
CA SER A 134 30.79 -23.93 -17.00
C SER A 134 32.29 -24.04 -16.70
N SER A 135 32.82 -23.21 -15.81
CA SER A 135 34.21 -23.26 -15.37
C SER A 135 34.55 -24.54 -14.64
N ALA A 136 33.65 -25.00 -13.75
CA ALA A 136 33.80 -26.27 -13.04
C ALA A 136 33.80 -27.48 -14.01
N SER A 137 32.94 -27.49 -15.03
CA SER A 137 32.92 -28.51 -16.07
C SER A 137 34.21 -28.55 -16.87
N THR A 138 34.74 -27.37 -17.25
CA THR A 138 36.04 -27.26 -17.96
C THR A 138 37.18 -27.79 -17.10
N ALA A 139 37.25 -27.46 -15.80
CA ALA A 139 38.25 -27.93 -14.90
C ALA A 139 38.19 -29.48 -14.73
N SER A 140 37.00 -30.06 -14.64
CA SER A 140 36.79 -31.51 -14.59
C SER A 140 37.33 -32.21 -15.85
N THR A 141 37.05 -31.64 -17.04
CA THR A 141 37.57 -32.18 -18.31
C THR A 141 39.07 -32.10 -18.37
N GLN A 142 39.69 -31.04 -17.90
CA GLN A 142 41.15 -30.88 -17.89
C GLN A 142 41.81 -31.87 -16.89
N ALA A 143 41.20 -32.10 -15.73
CA ALA A 143 41.68 -33.09 -14.76
C ALA A 143 41.63 -34.51 -15.33
N SER A 144 40.57 -34.87 -16.04
CA SER A 144 40.44 -36.16 -16.73
C SER A 144 41.52 -36.32 -17.81
N THR A 145 41.77 -35.26 -18.60
CA THR A 145 42.82 -35.26 -19.63
C THR A 145 44.21 -35.43 -19.00
N ALA A 146 44.51 -34.73 -17.90
CA ALA A 146 45.78 -34.87 -17.15
C ALA A 146 45.96 -36.32 -16.62
N THR A 147 44.93 -36.91 -16.09
CA THR A 147 44.95 -38.32 -15.61
C THR A 147 45.27 -39.29 -16.75
N THR A 148 44.63 -39.09 -17.91
CA THR A 148 44.88 -39.93 -19.11
C THR A 148 46.34 -39.76 -19.59
N LYS A 149 46.87 -38.58 -19.61
CA LYS A 149 48.31 -38.35 -19.97
C LYS A 149 49.25 -38.97 -18.97
N ALA A 150 48.97 -38.89 -17.67
CA ALA A 150 49.78 -39.52 -16.65
C ALA A 150 49.81 -41.06 -16.79
N ASN A 151 48.65 -41.65 -17.04
CA ASN A 151 48.54 -43.12 -17.30
C ASN A 151 49.32 -43.52 -18.54
N THR A 152 49.23 -42.73 -19.62
CA THR A 152 50.01 -42.96 -20.84
C THR A 152 51.51 -42.89 -20.56
N ALA A 153 52.01 -41.91 -19.81
CA ALA A 153 53.40 -41.76 -19.43
C ALA A 153 53.88 -42.95 -18.58
N THR A 154 53.08 -43.44 -17.66
CA THR A 154 53.36 -44.62 -16.84
C THR A 154 53.50 -45.86 -17.70
N THR A 155 52.59 -46.06 -18.66
CA THR A 155 52.67 -47.17 -19.61
C THR A 155 53.94 -47.11 -20.42
N LYS A 156 54.31 -45.96 -20.99
CA LYS A 156 55.56 -45.78 -21.76
C LYS A 156 56.83 -46.00 -20.92
N ALA A 157 56.83 -45.61 -19.67
CA ALA A 157 57.94 -45.92 -18.77
C ALA A 157 58.12 -47.42 -18.53
N SER A 158 57.01 -48.15 -18.37
CA SER A 158 57.00 -49.61 -18.21
C SER A 158 57.50 -50.31 -19.47
N GLU A 159 57.01 -49.89 -20.66
CA GLU A 159 57.51 -50.42 -21.95
C GLU A 159 59.00 -50.21 -22.12
N ALA A 160 59.53 -49.03 -21.80
CA ALA A 160 60.95 -48.69 -21.86
C ALA A 160 61.77 -49.59 -20.93
N SER A 161 61.29 -49.80 -19.67
CA SER A 161 61.94 -50.68 -18.69
C SER A 161 61.99 -52.14 -19.20
N THR A 162 60.91 -52.60 -19.80
CA THR A 162 60.86 -53.95 -20.38
C THR A 162 61.87 -54.11 -21.52
N SER A 163 61.94 -53.10 -22.39
CA SER A 163 62.86 -53.07 -23.54
C SER A 163 64.33 -53.09 -23.05
N ALA A 164 64.65 -52.34 -22.00
CA ALA A 164 65.99 -52.28 -21.39
C ALA A 164 66.37 -53.64 -20.80
N SER A 165 65.46 -54.32 -20.09
CA SER A 165 65.67 -55.63 -19.53
C SER A 165 65.94 -56.68 -20.62
N ASN A 166 65.13 -56.61 -21.72
CA ASN A 166 65.33 -57.56 -22.84
C ASN A 166 66.69 -57.33 -23.55
N ALA A 167 67.10 -56.11 -23.69
CA ALA A 167 68.43 -55.77 -24.27
C ALA A 167 69.57 -56.29 -23.40
N ALA A 168 69.43 -56.14 -22.07
CA ALA A 168 70.42 -56.62 -21.13
C ALA A 168 70.55 -58.20 -21.20
N THR A 169 69.42 -58.90 -21.28
CA THR A 169 69.35 -60.36 -21.42
C THR A 169 69.94 -60.82 -22.75
N SER A 170 69.81 -60.09 -23.80
CA SER A 170 70.35 -60.41 -25.13
C SER A 170 71.85 -60.17 -25.30
N ALA A 171 72.45 -59.42 -24.35
CA ALA A 171 73.92 -59.10 -24.33
C ALA A 171 74.76 -59.99 -23.40
N SER A 172 74.11 -60.90 -22.69
CA SER A 172 74.69 -61.89 -21.84
C SER A 172 74.80 -63.29 -22.51
#